data_2bce48db570be620033286d034f83140
#
_entry.id   2bce48db570be620033286d034f83140
#
_cell.length_a   1.000
_cell.length_b   1.000
_cell.length_c   1.000
_cell.angle_alpha   90.00
_cell.angle_beta   90.00
_cell.angle_gamma   90.00
#
_symmetry.space_group_name_H-M   'P 1'
#
loop_
_entity.id
_entity.type
_entity.pdbx_description
1 polymer ?
#
loop_
_entity_poly.entity_id
_entity_poly.type
_entity_poly.pdbx_seq_one_letter_code
_entity_poly.pdbx_strand_id
1 'polypeptide(L)'
;MFSSLSTRARLLLKISFMVTFAEAMLVPIYAAFAEKVGGSILDAGIAFAVFSMATGGAVALIGTRSGFQHHIRTFLMLGFVISSACDISYIFVGNKWELFGAQVVAGFATGLIEPTWDSLFTDDIEHSSAKHWSIWAGGTHLTTGVAALLGGLIVVKGSFTILFATMAGIDALALLVAWRGLRGGEPTSAGTAARAG
;
A
#
# COMPACT_ATOMS: atom_id res chain seq x y z
N MET A 1 6.92 22.07 10.00
CA MET A 1 7.52 20.93 9.28
C MET A 1 6.76 20.57 8.00
N PHE A 2 5.43 20.59 7.98
CA PHE A 2 4.59 20.29 6.81
C PHE A 2 4.16 21.50 5.97
N SER A 3 4.53 22.73 6.35
CA SER A 3 4.10 23.98 5.68
C SER A 3 4.70 24.17 4.29
N SER A 4 5.78 23.50 3.95
CA SER A 4 6.45 23.57 2.64
C SER A 4 5.91 22.54 1.62
N LEU A 5 5.02 21.63 2.04
CA LEU A 5 4.43 20.62 1.17
C LEU A 5 3.19 21.16 0.46
N SER A 6 3.03 20.81 -0.79
CA SER A 6 1.80 21.08 -1.54
C SER A 6 0.59 20.40 -0.86
N THR A 7 -0.61 20.83 -1.16
CA THR A 7 -1.83 20.18 -0.66
C THR A 7 -1.91 18.74 -1.15
N ARG A 8 -1.46 18.48 -2.38
CA ARG A 8 -1.44 17.16 -3.00
C ARG A 8 -0.40 16.25 -2.34
N ALA A 9 0.84 16.72 -2.09
CA ALA A 9 1.86 15.95 -1.39
C ALA A 9 1.42 15.57 0.04
N ARG A 10 0.76 16.50 0.75
CA ARG A 10 0.18 16.21 2.07
C ARG A 10 -0.91 15.14 2.02
N LEU A 11 -1.72 15.15 0.98
CA LEU A 11 -2.74 14.13 0.75
C LEU A 11 -2.09 12.76 0.48
N LEU A 12 -1.11 12.71 -0.42
CA LEU A 12 -0.38 11.47 -0.74
C LEU A 12 0.32 10.89 0.49
N LEU A 13 0.96 11.72 1.31
CA LEU A 13 1.56 11.27 2.58
C LEU A 13 0.53 10.69 3.54
N LYS A 14 -0.64 11.31 3.69
CA LYS A 14 -1.71 10.79 4.54
C LYS A 14 -2.18 9.42 4.07
N ILE A 15 -2.41 9.27 2.76
CA ILE A 15 -2.82 7.99 2.17
C ILE A 15 -1.74 6.93 2.40
N SER A 16 -0.47 7.26 2.11
CA SER A 16 0.65 6.34 2.33
C SER A 16 0.75 5.87 3.78
N PHE A 17 0.63 6.78 4.75
CA PHE A 17 0.67 6.42 6.17
C PHE A 17 -0.53 5.56 6.59
N MET A 18 -1.71 5.77 6.03
CA MET A 18 -2.89 4.93 6.31
C MET A 18 -2.68 3.50 5.79
N VAL A 19 -2.23 3.34 4.55
CA VAL A 19 -1.94 2.04 3.95
C VAL A 19 -0.80 1.34 4.69
N THR A 20 0.32 2.03 4.93
CA THR A 20 1.43 1.49 5.73
C THR A 20 0.95 1.05 7.11
N PHE A 21 0.05 1.81 7.74
CA PHE A 21 -0.48 1.47 9.06
C PHE A 21 -1.28 0.15 9.00
N ALA A 22 -2.17 -0.01 8.01
CA ALA A 22 -2.95 -1.22 7.84
C ALA A 22 -2.03 -2.44 7.63
N GLU A 23 -1.14 -2.39 6.66
CA GLU A 23 -0.22 -3.49 6.34
C GLU A 23 0.71 -3.86 7.51
N ALA A 24 1.29 -2.86 8.17
CA ALA A 24 2.25 -3.06 9.25
C ALA A 24 1.64 -3.68 10.53
N MET A 25 0.31 -3.66 10.69
CA MET A 25 -0.36 -4.34 11.80
C MET A 25 -0.17 -5.86 11.75
N LEU A 26 -0.09 -6.45 10.56
CA LEU A 26 0.05 -7.90 10.37
C LEU A 26 1.51 -8.36 10.33
N VAL A 27 2.42 -7.56 9.77
CA VAL A 27 3.81 -7.95 9.46
C VAL A 27 4.51 -8.70 10.61
N PRO A 28 4.59 -8.17 11.85
CA PRO A 28 5.36 -8.82 12.92
C PRO A 28 4.70 -10.12 13.43
N ILE A 29 3.42 -10.32 13.19
CA ILE A 29 2.65 -11.48 13.67
C ILE A 29 2.20 -12.40 12.53
N TYR A 30 2.70 -12.17 11.31
CA TYR A 30 2.32 -12.92 10.12
C TYR A 30 2.61 -14.42 10.25
N ALA A 31 3.76 -14.79 10.84
CA ALA A 31 4.09 -16.21 11.08
C ALA A 31 3.08 -16.90 12.01
N ALA A 32 2.62 -16.20 13.06
CA ALA A 32 1.59 -16.72 13.95
C ALA A 32 0.23 -16.91 13.23
N PHE A 33 -0.09 -16.04 12.27
CA PHE A 33 -1.27 -16.26 11.43
C PHE A 33 -1.10 -17.46 10.50
N ALA A 34 0.06 -17.62 9.86
CA ALA A 34 0.34 -18.78 9.01
C ALA A 34 0.21 -20.10 9.79
N GLU A 35 0.73 -20.15 11.01
CA GLU A 35 0.59 -21.33 11.90
C GLU A 35 -0.88 -21.56 12.29
N LYS A 36 -1.63 -20.50 12.57
CA LYS A 36 -3.06 -20.60 12.91
C LYS A 36 -3.89 -21.25 11.80
N VAL A 37 -3.54 -21.03 10.53
CA VAL A 37 -4.24 -21.63 9.38
C VAL A 37 -3.63 -22.97 8.95
N GLY A 38 -2.87 -23.63 9.84
CA GLY A 38 -2.30 -24.96 9.61
C GLY A 38 -1.02 -24.98 8.79
N GLY A 39 -0.36 -23.83 8.60
CA GLY A 39 0.99 -23.74 8.04
C GLY A 39 2.08 -23.89 9.08
N SER A 40 3.31 -23.66 8.64
CA SER A 40 4.53 -23.64 9.45
C SER A 40 5.26 -22.30 9.28
N ILE A 41 6.33 -22.07 10.04
CA ILE A 41 7.22 -20.93 9.83
C ILE A 41 7.78 -20.90 8.38
N LEU A 42 8.08 -22.08 7.83
CA LEU A 42 8.52 -22.19 6.43
C LEU A 42 7.40 -21.75 5.46
N ASP A 43 6.15 -22.16 5.71
CA ASP A 43 5.02 -21.74 4.89
C ASP A 43 4.80 -20.21 4.97
N ALA A 44 5.06 -19.58 6.11
CA ALA A 44 5.06 -18.13 6.23
C ALA A 44 6.15 -17.50 5.33
N GLY A 45 7.34 -18.06 5.30
CA GLY A 45 8.42 -17.64 4.41
C GLY A 45 8.08 -17.81 2.94
N ILE A 46 7.48 -18.95 2.56
CA ILE A 46 7.02 -19.23 1.19
C ILE A 46 5.94 -18.21 0.79
N ALA A 47 4.98 -17.96 1.66
CA ALA A 47 3.90 -17.00 1.41
C ALA A 47 4.45 -15.57 1.15
N PHE A 48 5.43 -15.14 1.96
CA PHE A 48 6.11 -13.85 1.74
C PHE A 48 6.91 -13.82 0.42
N ALA A 49 7.57 -14.92 0.06
CA ALA A 49 8.26 -15.03 -1.23
C ALA A 49 7.28 -14.94 -2.40
N VAL A 50 6.12 -15.61 -2.32
CA VAL A 50 5.04 -15.53 -3.32
C VAL A 50 4.53 -14.09 -3.46
N PHE A 51 4.27 -13.41 -2.35
CA PHE A 51 3.90 -11.99 -2.33
C PHE A 51 4.96 -11.13 -3.04
N SER A 52 6.23 -11.26 -2.66
CA SER A 52 7.32 -10.47 -3.21
C SER A 52 7.53 -10.70 -4.71
N MET A 53 7.42 -11.96 -5.17
CA MET A 53 7.50 -12.30 -6.59
C MET A 53 6.32 -11.74 -7.38
N ALA A 54 5.10 -11.80 -6.83
CA ALA A 54 3.91 -11.24 -7.45
C ALA A 54 4.02 -9.70 -7.55
N THR A 55 4.48 -9.04 -6.48
CA THR A 55 4.74 -7.59 -6.46
C THR A 55 5.77 -7.21 -7.52
N GLY A 56 6.95 -7.83 -7.51
CA GLY A 56 8.03 -7.54 -8.46
C GLY A 56 7.61 -7.78 -9.91
N GLY A 57 6.90 -8.88 -10.17
CA GLY A 57 6.34 -9.18 -11.49
C GLY A 57 5.33 -8.13 -11.95
N ALA A 58 4.41 -7.71 -11.07
CA ALA A 58 3.43 -6.68 -11.38
C ALA A 58 4.08 -5.31 -11.63
N VAL A 59 5.04 -4.89 -10.80
CA VAL A 59 5.81 -3.65 -10.99
C VAL A 59 6.52 -3.65 -12.34
N ALA A 60 7.22 -4.74 -12.68
CA ALA A 60 7.92 -4.87 -13.95
C ALA A 60 6.98 -4.80 -15.16
N LEU A 61 5.84 -5.50 -15.10
CA LEU A 61 4.86 -5.53 -16.19
C LEU A 61 4.16 -4.18 -16.40
N ILE A 62 3.84 -3.49 -15.30
CA ILE A 62 3.07 -2.24 -15.34
C ILE A 62 3.98 -1.07 -15.68
N GLY A 63 5.15 -0.97 -15.04
CA GLY A 63 6.10 0.11 -15.22
C GLY A 63 6.68 0.20 -16.63
N THR A 64 6.73 -0.91 -17.36
CA THR A 64 7.23 -0.96 -18.75
C THR A 64 6.17 -0.68 -19.82
N ARG A 65 4.87 -0.58 -19.44
CA ARG A 65 3.81 -0.34 -20.42
C ARG A 65 3.76 1.11 -20.88
N SER A 66 3.78 1.30 -22.20
CA SER A 66 3.47 2.57 -22.83
C SER A 66 2.05 3.00 -22.45
N GLY A 67 1.88 4.20 -21.90
CA GLY A 67 0.57 4.71 -21.44
C GLY A 67 0.32 4.54 -19.93
N PHE A 68 1.22 3.95 -19.16
CA PHE A 68 1.13 3.88 -17.69
C PHE A 68 0.80 5.25 -17.06
N GLN A 69 1.52 6.31 -17.47
CA GLN A 69 1.34 7.66 -16.97
C GLN A 69 -0.07 8.23 -17.20
N HIS A 70 -0.76 7.84 -18.29
CA HIS A 70 -2.11 8.31 -18.58
C HIS A 70 -3.17 7.69 -17.66
N HIS A 71 -2.90 6.52 -17.08
CA HIS A 71 -3.83 5.76 -16.25
C HIS A 71 -3.36 5.60 -14.80
N ILE A 72 -2.35 6.36 -14.39
CA ILE A 72 -1.70 6.24 -13.08
C ILE A 72 -2.70 6.28 -11.91
N ARG A 73 -3.68 7.17 -11.95
CA ARG A 73 -4.73 7.25 -10.91
C ARG A 73 -5.62 6.02 -10.89
N THR A 74 -5.96 5.49 -12.06
CA THR A 74 -6.80 4.29 -12.17
C THR A 74 -6.08 3.10 -11.58
N PHE A 75 -4.78 2.93 -11.86
CA PHE A 75 -3.98 1.86 -11.27
C PHE A 75 -3.88 1.98 -9.76
N LEU A 76 -3.68 3.19 -9.23
CA LEU A 76 -3.67 3.43 -7.78
C LEU A 76 -5.00 3.05 -7.13
N MET A 77 -6.13 3.48 -7.73
CA MET A 77 -7.45 3.15 -7.19
C MET A 77 -7.76 1.65 -7.26
N LEU A 78 -7.40 1.00 -8.38
CA LEU A 78 -7.55 -0.46 -8.52
C LEU A 78 -6.71 -1.20 -7.49
N GLY A 79 -5.47 -0.77 -7.27
CA GLY A 79 -4.60 -1.34 -6.25
C GLY A 79 -5.24 -1.27 -4.86
N PHE A 80 -5.78 -0.13 -4.46
CA PHE A 80 -6.46 0.01 -3.17
C PHE A 80 -7.74 -0.82 -3.05
N VAL A 81 -8.53 -0.93 -4.12
CA VAL A 81 -9.74 -1.79 -4.13
C VAL A 81 -9.33 -3.26 -3.94
N ILE A 82 -8.31 -3.72 -4.66
CA ILE A 82 -7.83 -5.09 -4.56
C ILE A 82 -7.20 -5.35 -3.18
N SER A 83 -6.43 -4.41 -2.62
CA SER A 83 -5.84 -4.51 -1.28
C SER A 83 -6.93 -4.65 -0.22
N SER A 84 -7.92 -3.74 -0.20
CA SER A 84 -9.04 -3.82 0.75
C SER A 84 -9.83 -5.13 0.62
N ALA A 85 -10.05 -5.61 -0.61
CA ALA A 85 -10.72 -6.89 -0.83
C ALA A 85 -9.87 -8.07 -0.34
N CYS A 86 -8.54 -7.99 -0.50
CA CYS A 86 -7.61 -8.99 -0.01
C CYS A 86 -7.63 -9.06 1.52
N ASP A 87 -7.63 -7.93 2.22
CA ASP A 87 -7.73 -7.89 3.70
C ASP A 87 -9.00 -8.55 4.20
N ILE A 88 -10.12 -8.30 3.52
CA ILE A 88 -11.38 -8.99 3.83
C ILE A 88 -11.25 -10.50 3.58
N SER A 89 -10.56 -10.91 2.51
CA SER A 89 -10.38 -12.32 2.17
C SER A 89 -9.58 -13.08 3.22
N TYR A 90 -8.63 -12.44 3.91
CA TYR A 90 -7.89 -13.07 5.01
C TYR A 90 -8.78 -13.56 6.16
N ILE A 91 -9.96 -12.97 6.35
CA ILE A 91 -10.93 -13.41 7.36
C ILE A 91 -11.40 -14.86 7.06
N PHE A 92 -11.43 -15.23 5.80
CA PHE A 92 -11.94 -16.52 5.30
C PHE A 92 -10.83 -17.54 5.03
N VAL A 93 -9.56 -17.15 5.11
CA VAL A 93 -8.41 -18.04 4.92
C VAL A 93 -8.39 -19.08 6.02
N GLY A 94 -8.60 -20.36 5.65
CA GLY A 94 -8.65 -21.50 6.56
C GLY A 94 -7.49 -22.48 6.39
N ASN A 95 -6.65 -22.32 5.36
CA ASN A 95 -5.51 -23.19 5.10
C ASN A 95 -4.37 -22.46 4.36
N LYS A 96 -3.18 -23.07 4.34
CA LYS A 96 -1.99 -22.46 3.75
C LYS A 96 -2.08 -22.22 2.24
N TRP A 97 -2.86 -23.00 1.49
CA TRP A 97 -3.00 -22.81 0.05
C TRP A 97 -3.83 -21.57 -0.28
N GLU A 98 -4.88 -21.34 0.49
CA GLU A 98 -5.66 -20.11 0.43
C GLU A 98 -4.81 -18.91 0.83
N LEU A 99 -3.93 -19.07 1.85
CA LEU A 99 -2.96 -18.04 2.23
C LEU A 99 -2.03 -17.70 1.07
N PHE A 100 -1.48 -18.67 0.36
CA PHE A 100 -0.62 -18.44 -0.81
C PHE A 100 -1.39 -17.71 -1.94
N GLY A 101 -2.65 -18.10 -2.18
CA GLY A 101 -3.52 -17.41 -3.13
C GLY A 101 -3.76 -15.95 -2.75
N ALA A 102 -4.05 -15.67 -1.48
CA ALA A 102 -4.21 -14.31 -0.97
C ALA A 102 -2.92 -13.50 -1.16
N GLN A 103 -1.74 -14.09 -0.95
CA GLN A 103 -0.45 -13.43 -1.15
C GLN A 103 -0.17 -13.06 -2.61
N VAL A 104 -0.60 -13.86 -3.57
CA VAL A 104 -0.52 -13.49 -5.00
C VAL A 104 -1.36 -12.24 -5.26
N VAL A 105 -2.59 -12.20 -4.75
CA VAL A 105 -3.50 -11.06 -4.93
C VAL A 105 -2.97 -9.81 -4.23
N ALA A 106 -2.50 -9.94 -3.00
CA ALA A 106 -1.88 -8.85 -2.24
C ALA A 106 -0.66 -8.29 -2.96
N GLY A 107 0.24 -9.16 -3.43
CA GLY A 107 1.42 -8.75 -4.19
C GLY A 107 1.08 -8.03 -5.49
N PHE A 108 0.05 -8.49 -6.20
CA PHE A 108 -0.43 -7.79 -7.39
C PHE A 108 -1.00 -6.40 -7.05
N ALA A 109 -1.78 -6.27 -5.97
CA ALA A 109 -2.30 -4.99 -5.51
C ALA A 109 -1.18 -4.01 -5.16
N THR A 110 -0.18 -4.46 -4.39
CA THR A 110 1.01 -3.68 -4.03
C THR A 110 1.80 -3.26 -5.27
N GLY A 111 1.97 -4.16 -6.23
CA GLY A 111 2.61 -3.87 -7.52
C GLY A 111 1.88 -2.84 -8.39
N LEU A 112 0.58 -2.63 -8.18
CA LEU A 112 -0.18 -1.51 -8.76
C LEU A 112 0.04 -0.21 -7.99
N ILE A 113 0.10 -0.28 -6.65
CA ILE A 113 0.17 0.89 -5.77
C ILE A 113 1.55 1.53 -5.79
N GLU A 114 2.62 0.76 -5.57
CA GLU A 114 3.98 1.29 -5.38
C GLU A 114 4.44 2.20 -6.53
N PRO A 115 4.53 1.76 -7.79
CA PRO A 115 5.06 2.59 -8.86
C PRO A 115 4.15 3.78 -9.18
N THR A 116 2.84 3.66 -8.93
CA THR A 116 1.90 4.75 -9.13
C THR A 116 2.02 5.81 -8.06
N TRP A 117 2.19 5.40 -6.80
CA TRP A 117 2.39 6.30 -5.68
C TRP A 117 3.74 7.04 -5.80
N ASP A 118 4.82 6.31 -6.08
CA ASP A 118 6.17 6.85 -6.25
C ASP A 118 6.19 7.93 -7.35
N SER A 119 5.56 7.64 -8.50
CA SER A 119 5.48 8.60 -9.60
C SER A 119 4.70 9.85 -9.19
N LEU A 120 3.52 9.70 -8.57
CA LEU A 120 2.71 10.84 -8.13
C LEU A 120 3.40 11.67 -7.05
N PHE A 121 4.13 11.04 -6.14
CA PHE A 121 4.84 11.72 -5.07
C PHE A 121 6.07 12.45 -5.60
N THR A 122 6.84 11.82 -6.50
CA THR A 122 8.04 12.42 -7.10
C THR A 122 7.68 13.66 -7.92
N ASP A 123 6.62 13.60 -8.74
CA ASP A 123 6.16 14.74 -9.54
C ASP A 123 5.82 15.97 -8.69
N ASP A 124 5.35 15.74 -7.46
CA ASP A 124 4.87 16.81 -6.58
C ASP A 124 5.98 17.42 -5.70
N ILE A 125 7.16 16.77 -5.60
CA ILE A 125 8.27 17.20 -4.72
C ILE A 125 9.54 17.65 -5.45
N GLU A 126 9.47 17.90 -6.75
CA GLU A 126 10.62 18.12 -7.65
C GLU A 126 11.66 19.16 -7.15
N HIS A 127 11.26 20.16 -6.37
CA HIS A 127 12.15 21.23 -5.88
C HIS A 127 12.72 21.02 -4.48
N SER A 128 12.37 19.96 -3.75
CA SER A 128 12.82 19.75 -2.36
C SER A 128 12.88 18.27 -1.97
N SER A 129 13.40 17.46 -2.86
CA SER A 129 13.30 15.99 -2.83
C SER A 129 13.81 15.34 -1.53
N ALA A 130 15.03 15.61 -1.09
CA ALA A 130 15.64 14.94 0.06
C ALA A 130 14.87 15.14 1.37
N LYS A 131 14.39 16.37 1.64
CA LYS A 131 13.60 16.67 2.84
C LYS A 131 12.27 15.96 2.83
N HIS A 132 11.57 15.94 1.69
CA HIS A 132 10.25 15.32 1.56
C HIS A 132 10.33 13.79 1.65
N TRP A 133 11.33 13.19 1.03
CA TRP A 133 11.63 11.77 1.16
C TRP A 133 11.98 11.38 2.61
N SER A 134 12.75 12.21 3.33
CA SER A 134 13.05 11.98 4.75
C SER A 134 11.81 12.06 5.63
N ILE A 135 10.89 12.98 5.35
CA ILE A 135 9.61 13.09 6.07
C ILE A 135 8.75 11.84 5.82
N TRP A 136 8.67 11.40 4.58
CA TRP A 136 7.94 10.18 4.24
C TRP A 136 8.58 8.95 4.88
N ALA A 137 9.87 8.73 4.71
CA ALA A 137 10.56 7.56 5.24
C ALA A 137 10.50 7.50 6.77
N GLY A 138 10.80 8.62 7.45
CA GLY A 138 10.71 8.71 8.91
C GLY A 138 9.28 8.50 9.42
N GLY A 139 8.30 9.10 8.75
CA GLY A 139 6.87 8.92 9.05
C GLY A 139 6.42 7.48 8.87
N THR A 140 6.86 6.81 7.80
CA THR A 140 6.58 5.39 7.53
C THR A 140 7.11 4.51 8.65
N HIS A 141 8.36 4.68 9.09
CA HIS A 141 8.92 3.88 10.19
C HIS A 141 8.20 4.11 11.52
N LEU A 142 7.83 5.34 11.86
CA LEU A 142 7.07 5.63 13.07
C LEU A 142 5.67 5.00 13.00
N THR A 143 5.00 5.12 11.85
CA THR A 143 3.69 4.51 11.59
C THR A 143 3.76 2.99 11.72
N THR A 144 4.77 2.36 11.11
CA THR A 144 5.02 0.91 11.20
C THR A 144 5.18 0.45 12.65
N GLY A 145 5.98 1.16 13.45
CA GLY A 145 6.20 0.79 14.85
C GLY A 145 4.92 0.83 15.69
N VAL A 146 4.11 1.89 15.54
CA VAL A 146 2.83 2.01 16.24
C VAL A 146 1.83 0.96 15.76
N ALA A 147 1.74 0.75 14.45
CA ALA A 147 0.84 -0.24 13.85
C ALA A 147 1.16 -1.67 14.29
N ALA A 148 2.45 -2.03 14.31
CA ALA A 148 2.93 -3.33 14.77
C ALA A 148 2.50 -3.62 16.22
N LEU A 149 2.65 -2.64 17.11
CA LEU A 149 2.23 -2.76 18.50
C LEU A 149 0.70 -2.94 18.61
N LEU A 150 -0.07 -2.11 17.92
CA LEU A 150 -1.51 -2.16 17.96
C LEU A 150 -2.05 -3.45 17.32
N GLY A 151 -1.45 -3.93 16.22
CA GLY A 151 -1.81 -5.19 15.59
C GLY A 151 -1.62 -6.37 16.54
N GLY A 152 -0.48 -6.45 17.22
CA GLY A 152 -0.21 -7.45 18.26
C GLY A 152 -1.23 -7.38 19.41
N LEU A 153 -1.54 -6.19 19.92
CA LEU A 153 -2.54 -6.00 20.97
C LEU A 153 -3.95 -6.44 20.55
N ILE A 154 -4.36 -6.13 19.31
CA ILE A 154 -5.67 -6.54 18.78
C ILE A 154 -5.77 -8.07 18.73
N VAL A 155 -4.71 -8.75 18.27
CA VAL A 155 -4.75 -10.22 18.19
C VAL A 155 -4.74 -10.88 19.57
N VAL A 156 -3.93 -10.37 20.50
CA VAL A 156 -3.84 -10.93 21.88
C VAL A 156 -5.14 -10.72 22.65
N LYS A 157 -5.79 -9.58 22.53
CA LYS A 157 -7.04 -9.26 23.26
C LYS A 157 -8.32 -9.64 22.52
N GLY A 158 -8.22 -9.87 21.23
CA GLY A 158 -9.36 -10.13 20.34
C GLY A 158 -9.09 -11.32 19.42
N SER A 159 -8.91 -11.06 18.14
CA SER A 159 -8.67 -12.13 17.15
C SER A 159 -8.02 -11.57 15.87
N PHE A 160 -7.51 -12.47 15.03
CA PHE A 160 -7.09 -12.12 13.65
C PHE A 160 -8.26 -11.59 12.81
N THR A 161 -9.49 -12.05 13.04
CA THR A 161 -10.67 -11.51 12.35
C THR A 161 -10.87 -10.03 12.62
N ILE A 162 -10.72 -9.59 13.88
CA ILE A 162 -10.80 -8.17 14.26
C ILE A 162 -9.64 -7.39 13.63
N LEU A 163 -8.44 -7.97 13.60
CA LEU A 163 -7.28 -7.37 12.94
C LEU A 163 -7.58 -7.10 11.46
N PHE A 164 -7.97 -8.12 10.70
CA PHE A 164 -8.25 -7.99 9.27
C PHE A 164 -9.42 -7.05 8.96
N ALA A 165 -10.49 -7.08 9.77
CA ALA A 165 -11.58 -6.13 9.64
C ALA A 165 -11.11 -4.68 9.88
N THR A 166 -10.17 -4.47 10.80
CA THR A 166 -9.58 -3.15 11.08
C THR A 166 -8.71 -2.71 9.91
N MET A 167 -7.85 -3.59 9.38
CA MET A 167 -7.00 -3.32 8.20
C MET A 167 -7.86 -2.95 7.00
N ALA A 168 -8.85 -3.77 6.65
CA ALA A 168 -9.78 -3.51 5.55
C ALA A 168 -10.54 -2.18 5.72
N GLY A 169 -10.95 -1.84 6.95
CA GLY A 169 -11.58 -0.56 7.26
C GLY A 169 -10.68 0.64 7.03
N ILE A 170 -9.41 0.53 7.40
CA ILE A 170 -8.40 1.58 7.19
C ILE A 170 -8.10 1.73 5.69
N ASP A 171 -7.93 0.64 4.95
CA ASP A 171 -7.69 0.65 3.51
C ASP A 171 -8.89 1.21 2.73
N ALA A 172 -10.11 0.85 3.11
CA ALA A 172 -11.33 1.43 2.55
C ALA A 172 -11.41 2.95 2.80
N LEU A 173 -10.99 3.41 3.99
CA LEU A 173 -10.91 4.83 4.30
C LEU A 173 -9.81 5.53 3.47
N ALA A 174 -8.64 4.90 3.32
CA ALA A 174 -7.56 5.40 2.46
C ALA A 174 -8.01 5.53 1.00
N LEU A 175 -8.74 4.52 0.48
CA LEU A 175 -9.36 4.54 -0.84
C LEU A 175 -10.34 5.72 -0.99
N LEU A 176 -11.21 5.94 0.01
CA LEU A 176 -12.17 7.05 0.00
C LEU A 176 -11.48 8.41 0.00
N VAL A 177 -10.44 8.56 0.82
CA VAL A 177 -9.62 9.78 0.88
C VAL A 177 -8.90 10.02 -0.45
N ALA A 178 -8.32 8.98 -1.04
CA ALA A 178 -7.66 9.04 -2.34
C ALA A 178 -8.64 9.41 -3.45
N TRP A 179 -9.80 8.76 -3.50
CA TRP A 179 -10.81 9.02 -4.50
C TRP A 179 -11.37 10.45 -4.45
N ARG A 180 -11.64 10.99 -3.26
CA ARG A 180 -12.09 12.38 -3.10
C ARG A 180 -11.00 13.39 -3.40
N GLY A 181 -9.78 13.14 -2.91
CA GLY A 181 -8.69 14.10 -2.98
C GLY A 181 -8.02 14.18 -4.35
N LEU A 182 -7.99 13.07 -5.10
CA LEU A 182 -7.38 13.03 -6.43
C LEU A 182 -8.35 13.37 -7.58
N ARG A 183 -9.65 13.48 -7.33
CA ARG A 183 -10.64 13.89 -8.34
C ARG A 183 -10.49 15.34 -8.80
N GLY A 184 -9.96 16.23 -7.96
CA GLY A 184 -9.92 17.68 -8.21
C GLY A 184 -8.68 18.20 -8.96
N GLY A 185 -7.72 17.35 -9.34
CA GLY A 185 -6.47 17.76 -9.99
C GLY A 185 -6.32 17.13 -11.36
N GLU A 186 -6.70 17.83 -12.44
CA GLU A 186 -6.20 17.49 -13.76
C GLU A 186 -4.68 17.68 -13.81
N PRO A 187 -3.94 16.82 -14.56
CA PRO A 187 -2.52 17.05 -14.77
C PRO A 187 -2.39 18.38 -15.51
N THR A 188 -1.70 19.34 -14.90
CA THR A 188 -1.36 20.59 -15.55
C THR A 188 -0.43 20.25 -16.73
N SER A 189 -0.96 20.26 -17.95
CA SER A 189 -0.25 20.05 -19.22
C SER A 189 0.73 21.20 -19.55
N ALA A 190 1.21 21.92 -18.54
CA ALA A 190 2.09 23.08 -18.71
C ALA A 190 3.58 22.76 -18.95
N GLY A 191 3.97 21.46 -18.83
CA GLY A 191 5.38 21.08 -18.97
C GLY A 191 5.85 20.70 -20.38
N THR A 192 4.93 20.47 -21.33
CA THR A 192 5.29 19.96 -22.67
C THR A 192 5.57 21.06 -23.69
N ALA A 193 5.13 22.31 -23.44
CA ALA A 193 5.34 23.43 -24.37
C ALA A 193 6.70 24.13 -24.25
N ALA A 194 7.44 23.91 -23.15
CA ALA A 194 8.72 24.59 -22.91
C ALA A 194 9.96 23.82 -23.42
N ARG A 195 9.81 22.63 -24.01
CA ARG A 195 10.92 21.82 -24.57
C ARG A 195 10.94 21.75 -26.11
N ALA A 196 10.09 22.50 -26.78
CA ALA A 196 10.02 22.56 -28.24
C ALA A 196 10.33 23.97 -28.78
N GLY A 197 11.12 24.79 -28.07
CA GLY A 197 11.63 26.07 -28.51
C GLY A 197 13.13 26.12 -28.45
#